data_fc66d310e3dfe922b59965e6fc8b4223
#
_entry.id   fc66d310e3dfe922b59965e6fc8b4223
#
_cell.length_a   1.000
_cell.length_b   1.000
_cell.length_c   1.000
_cell.angle_alpha   90.00
_cell.angle_beta   90.00
_cell.angle_gamma   90.00
#
_symmetry.space_group_name_H-M   'P 1'
#
loop_
_entity.id
_entity.type
_entity.pdbx_description
1 polymer ?
#
loop_
_entity_poly.entity_id
_entity_poly.type
_entity_poly.pdbx_seq_one_letter_code
_entity_poly.pdbx_strand_id
1 'polypeptide(L)'
;MQDEQRKLRQLAAATRLRALQREKAALSHAACLRGVRTAERLLEEEHQRYAQLQSSFEQQGRVGVALDPAQYEQRLLAQSQSFTALKSRVQALGEVQEEESACRRLLGRRTLDVQVTEKAFNTVLHDLQCYLRDQESIDIFDAQQARGASHGA
;
A
#
# COMPACT_ATOMS: atom_id res chain seq x y z
N MET A 1 29.92 24.85 -6.05
CA MET A 1 30.13 23.56 -6.76
C MET A 1 30.26 22.37 -5.82
N GLN A 2 31.23 22.34 -4.91
CA GLN A 2 31.39 21.19 -4.01
C GLN A 2 30.20 20.96 -3.08
N ASP A 3 29.58 22.01 -2.58
CA ASP A 3 28.38 21.92 -1.72
C ASP A 3 27.13 21.40 -2.46
N GLU A 4 26.96 21.80 -3.72
CA GLU A 4 25.84 21.34 -4.55
C GLU A 4 25.98 19.89 -4.95
N GLN A 5 27.21 19.44 -5.27
CA GLN A 5 27.49 18.03 -5.51
C GLN A 5 27.26 17.19 -4.26
N ARG A 6 27.62 17.72 -3.09
CA ARG A 6 27.36 17.07 -1.80
C ARG A 6 25.85 16.95 -1.53
N LYS A 7 25.10 18.03 -1.78
CA LYS A 7 23.61 18.01 -1.68
C LYS A 7 22.99 16.98 -2.61
N LEU A 8 23.44 16.90 -3.86
CA LEU A 8 22.96 15.89 -4.82
C LEU A 8 23.20 14.47 -4.34
N ARG A 9 24.39 14.17 -3.80
CA ARG A 9 24.70 12.85 -3.25
C ARG A 9 23.80 12.52 -2.05
N GLN A 10 23.57 13.49 -1.17
CA GLN A 10 22.67 13.33 -0.02
C GLN A 10 21.23 13.09 -0.47
N LEU A 11 20.74 13.87 -1.44
CA LEU A 11 19.40 13.69 -2.01
C LEU A 11 19.24 12.36 -2.75
N ALA A 12 20.27 11.93 -3.49
CA ALA A 12 20.27 10.62 -4.13
C ALA A 12 20.17 9.48 -3.10
N ALA A 13 20.94 9.56 -2.02
CA ALA A 13 20.88 8.59 -0.92
C ALA A 13 19.51 8.61 -0.22
N ALA A 14 18.97 9.80 0.03
CA ALA A 14 17.63 9.97 0.62
C ALA A 14 16.53 9.39 -0.29
N THR A 15 16.59 9.62 -1.59
CA THR A 15 15.65 9.06 -2.57
C THR A 15 15.69 7.54 -2.58
N ARG A 16 16.87 6.94 -2.54
CA ARG A 16 17.02 5.47 -2.45
C ARG A 16 16.44 4.92 -1.17
N LEU A 17 16.71 5.56 -0.03
CA LEU A 17 16.14 5.15 1.26
C LEU A 17 14.61 5.25 1.25
N ARG A 18 14.04 6.34 0.74
CA ARG A 18 12.60 6.55 0.63
C ARG A 18 11.96 5.53 -0.30
N ALA A 19 12.59 5.20 -1.42
CA ALA A 19 12.13 4.16 -2.34
C ALA A 19 12.09 2.78 -1.66
N LEU A 20 13.09 2.42 -0.88
CA LEU A 20 13.11 1.17 -0.10
C LEU A 20 12.02 1.15 0.97
N GLN A 21 11.78 2.27 1.65
CA GLN A 21 10.70 2.39 2.63
C GLN A 21 9.32 2.24 1.97
N ARG A 22 9.13 2.81 0.79
CA ARG A 22 7.90 2.65 -0.01
C ARG A 22 7.71 1.20 -0.43
N GLU A 23 8.76 0.54 -0.90
CA GLU A 23 8.71 -0.87 -1.30
C GLU A 23 8.35 -1.78 -0.13
N LYS A 24 8.94 -1.55 1.04
CA LYS A 24 8.57 -2.25 2.28
C LYS A 24 7.10 -2.02 2.64
N ALA A 25 6.61 -0.80 2.55
CA ALA A 25 5.20 -0.48 2.80
C ALA A 25 4.27 -1.13 1.77
N ALA A 26 4.67 -1.22 0.50
CA ALA A 26 3.92 -1.91 -0.55
C ALA A 26 3.81 -3.41 -0.29
N LEU A 27 4.89 -4.07 0.16
CA LEU A 27 4.88 -5.48 0.54
C LEU A 27 3.98 -5.72 1.76
N SER A 28 4.03 -4.85 2.76
CA SER A 28 3.16 -4.90 3.94
C SER A 28 1.68 -4.74 3.54
N HIS A 29 1.36 -3.78 2.67
CA HIS A 29 0.00 -3.58 2.16
C HIS A 29 -0.50 -4.80 1.37
N ALA A 30 0.34 -5.40 0.52
CA ALA A 30 -0.01 -6.62 -0.19
C ALA A 30 -0.31 -7.79 0.76
N ALA A 31 0.43 -7.92 1.87
CA ALA A 31 0.14 -8.91 2.91
C ALA A 31 -1.21 -8.63 3.61
N CYS A 32 -1.52 -7.37 3.93
CA CYS A 32 -2.81 -6.97 4.48
C CYS A 32 -3.97 -7.29 3.52
N LEU A 33 -3.82 -7.04 2.23
CA LEU A 33 -4.83 -7.39 1.20
C LEU A 33 -5.07 -8.91 1.12
N ARG A 34 -4.03 -9.72 1.21
CA ARG A 34 -4.19 -11.18 1.28
C ARG A 34 -4.97 -11.60 2.53
N GLY A 35 -4.70 -10.96 3.67
CA GLY A 35 -5.44 -11.17 4.91
C GLY A 35 -6.93 -10.84 4.77
N VAL A 36 -7.27 -9.73 4.14
CA VAL A 36 -8.68 -9.35 3.86
C VAL A 36 -9.36 -10.40 2.99
N ARG A 37 -8.75 -10.83 1.90
CA ARG A 37 -9.30 -11.86 1.01
C ARG A 37 -9.51 -13.20 1.73
N THR A 38 -8.59 -13.58 2.60
CA THR A 38 -8.75 -14.79 3.42
C THR A 38 -9.91 -14.66 4.40
N ALA A 39 -10.06 -13.52 5.07
CA ALA A 39 -11.16 -13.27 5.99
C ALA A 39 -12.52 -13.24 5.27
N GLU A 40 -12.60 -12.64 4.09
CA GLU A 40 -13.80 -12.63 3.24
C GLU A 40 -14.20 -14.05 2.82
N ARG A 41 -13.25 -14.87 2.39
CA ARG A 41 -13.50 -16.27 2.04
C ARG A 41 -14.01 -17.07 3.23
N LEU A 42 -13.39 -16.92 4.39
CA LEU A 42 -13.82 -17.62 5.61
C LEU A 42 -15.22 -17.18 6.06
N LEU A 43 -15.55 -15.91 5.92
CA LEU A 43 -16.90 -15.40 6.20
C LEU A 43 -17.92 -16.00 5.23
N GLU A 44 -17.61 -16.05 3.95
CA GLU A 44 -18.49 -16.66 2.94
C GLU A 44 -18.71 -18.16 3.20
N GLU A 45 -17.68 -18.89 3.57
CA GLU A 45 -17.80 -20.29 3.97
C GLU A 45 -18.73 -20.48 5.18
N GLU A 46 -18.65 -19.60 6.18
CA GLU A 46 -19.56 -19.64 7.34
C GLU A 46 -21.01 -19.26 6.96
N HIS A 47 -21.19 -18.30 6.07
CA HIS A 47 -22.52 -17.96 5.54
C HIS A 47 -23.15 -19.16 4.82
N GLN A 48 -22.39 -19.86 4.00
CA GLN A 48 -22.86 -21.05 3.31
C GLN A 48 -23.23 -22.18 4.28
N ARG A 49 -22.41 -22.42 5.31
CA ARG A 49 -22.73 -23.40 6.38
C ARG A 49 -24.01 -23.05 7.12
N TYR A 50 -24.16 -21.78 7.48
CA TYR A 50 -25.39 -21.31 8.15
C TYR A 50 -26.62 -21.47 7.27
N ALA A 51 -26.54 -21.11 5.99
CA ALA A 51 -27.61 -21.30 5.03
C ALA A 51 -28.00 -22.77 4.83
N GLN A 52 -27.00 -23.66 4.78
CA GLN A 52 -27.22 -25.11 4.70
C GLN A 52 -27.94 -25.65 5.94
N LEU A 53 -27.55 -25.20 7.15
CA LEU A 53 -28.24 -25.55 8.39
C LEU A 53 -29.68 -25.11 8.40
N GLN A 54 -29.96 -23.86 8.00
CA GLN A 54 -31.32 -23.35 7.89
C GLN A 54 -32.15 -24.13 6.89
N SER A 55 -31.62 -24.40 5.70
CA SER A 55 -32.30 -25.19 4.68
C SER A 55 -32.61 -26.60 5.15
N SER A 56 -31.68 -27.25 5.84
CA SER A 56 -31.88 -28.58 6.43
C SER A 56 -33.00 -28.58 7.48
N PHE A 57 -33.07 -27.56 8.33
CA PHE A 57 -34.13 -27.43 9.32
C PHE A 57 -35.51 -27.19 8.69
N GLU A 58 -35.59 -26.35 7.66
CA GLU A 58 -36.82 -26.10 6.91
C GLU A 58 -37.32 -27.38 6.22
N GLN A 59 -36.45 -28.15 5.58
CA GLN A 59 -36.81 -29.40 4.93
C GLN A 59 -37.35 -30.45 5.92
N GLN A 60 -36.73 -30.57 7.09
CA GLN A 60 -37.15 -31.48 8.12
C GLN A 60 -38.51 -31.09 8.77
N GLY A 61 -38.79 -29.76 8.85
CA GLY A 61 -40.09 -29.26 9.32
C GLY A 61 -41.24 -29.52 8.35
N ARG A 62 -40.96 -29.65 7.07
CA ARG A 62 -41.98 -29.90 6.01
C ARG A 62 -42.42 -31.36 5.93
N VAL A 63 -41.66 -32.29 6.40
CA VAL A 63 -41.92 -33.76 6.24
C VAL A 63 -42.92 -34.30 7.29
N GLY A 64 -43.43 -33.48 8.20
CA GLY A 64 -44.47 -33.87 9.18
C GLY A 64 -44.03 -34.93 10.18
N VAL A 65 -42.73 -35.14 10.34
CA VAL A 65 -42.17 -36.05 11.34
C VAL A 65 -42.26 -35.42 12.72
N ALA A 66 -42.77 -36.15 13.69
CA ALA A 66 -42.78 -35.73 15.08
C ALA A 66 -41.34 -35.39 15.53
N LEU A 67 -41.09 -34.15 15.90
CA LEU A 67 -39.79 -33.68 16.37
C LEU A 67 -39.51 -34.28 17.76
N ASP A 68 -38.44 -35.06 17.88
CA ASP A 68 -37.87 -35.45 19.15
C ASP A 68 -37.29 -34.20 19.84
N PRO A 69 -37.71 -33.89 21.08
CA PRO A 69 -37.24 -32.72 21.83
C PRO A 69 -35.69 -32.63 21.91
N ALA A 70 -35.02 -33.76 22.05
CA ALA A 70 -33.55 -33.82 22.10
C ALA A 70 -32.92 -33.41 20.78
N GLN A 71 -33.50 -33.80 19.65
CA GLN A 71 -33.03 -33.37 18.33
C GLN A 71 -33.29 -31.88 18.11
N TYR A 72 -34.39 -31.36 18.59
CA TYR A 72 -34.72 -29.94 18.50
C TYR A 72 -33.69 -29.08 19.28
N GLU A 73 -33.38 -29.48 20.52
CA GLU A 73 -32.34 -28.82 21.32
C GLU A 73 -30.96 -28.84 20.65
N GLN A 74 -30.56 -29.97 20.08
CA GLN A 74 -29.30 -30.07 19.33
C GLN A 74 -29.26 -29.15 18.12
N ARG A 75 -30.39 -28.99 17.42
CA ARG A 75 -30.49 -28.06 16.27
C ARG A 75 -30.38 -26.61 16.71
N LEU A 76 -31.06 -26.22 17.78
CA LEU A 76 -30.96 -24.86 18.34
C LEU A 76 -29.52 -24.56 18.76
N LEU A 77 -28.86 -25.53 19.39
CA LEU A 77 -27.47 -25.39 19.79
C LEU A 77 -26.54 -25.23 18.57
N ALA A 78 -26.70 -26.06 17.54
CA ALA A 78 -25.93 -25.97 16.30
C ALA A 78 -26.15 -24.63 15.59
N GLN A 79 -27.38 -24.14 15.53
CA GLN A 79 -27.71 -22.83 14.95
C GLN A 79 -27.07 -21.68 15.74
N SER A 80 -27.13 -21.74 17.06
CA SER A 80 -26.52 -20.75 17.96
C SER A 80 -24.99 -20.71 17.79
N GLN A 81 -24.35 -21.88 17.72
CA GLN A 81 -22.91 -21.98 17.48
C GLN A 81 -22.52 -21.43 16.11
N SER A 82 -23.27 -21.75 15.07
CA SER A 82 -23.04 -21.24 13.72
C SER A 82 -23.22 -19.73 13.64
N PHE A 83 -24.21 -19.18 14.31
CA PHE A 83 -24.43 -17.74 14.40
C PHE A 83 -23.28 -17.03 15.14
N THR A 84 -22.80 -17.62 16.24
CA THR A 84 -21.62 -17.10 16.96
C THR A 84 -20.37 -17.15 16.10
N ALA A 85 -20.17 -18.21 15.33
CA ALA A 85 -19.08 -18.31 14.37
C ALA A 85 -19.15 -17.23 13.28
N LEU A 86 -20.35 -16.97 12.74
CA LEU A 86 -20.59 -15.86 11.81
C LEU A 86 -20.20 -14.50 12.39
N LYS A 87 -20.66 -14.20 13.59
CA LYS A 87 -20.28 -12.95 14.29
C LYS A 87 -18.78 -12.81 14.46
N SER A 88 -18.11 -13.89 14.86
CA SER A 88 -16.65 -13.91 15.01
C SER A 88 -15.93 -13.64 13.68
N ARG A 89 -16.42 -14.21 12.56
CA ARG A 89 -15.85 -13.95 11.23
C ARG A 89 -16.09 -12.53 10.75
N VAL A 90 -17.24 -11.93 11.03
CA VAL A 90 -17.54 -10.53 10.72
C VAL A 90 -16.60 -9.60 11.49
N GLN A 91 -16.38 -9.86 12.78
CA GLN A 91 -15.46 -9.09 13.59
C GLN A 91 -14.02 -9.22 13.09
N ALA A 92 -13.56 -10.44 12.79
CA ALA A 92 -12.23 -10.69 12.25
C ALA A 92 -12.01 -9.96 10.91
N LEU A 93 -13.02 -9.96 10.03
CA LEU A 93 -12.96 -9.19 8.77
C LEU A 93 -12.81 -7.69 9.03
N GLY A 94 -13.59 -7.14 9.97
CA GLY A 94 -13.49 -5.73 10.36
C GLY A 94 -12.10 -5.34 10.85
N GLU A 95 -11.49 -6.16 11.71
CA GLU A 95 -10.13 -5.93 12.22
C GLU A 95 -9.08 -5.94 11.09
N VAL A 96 -9.14 -6.91 10.18
CA VAL A 96 -8.22 -7.00 9.05
C VAL A 96 -8.42 -5.87 8.04
N GLN A 97 -9.65 -5.41 7.85
CA GLN A 97 -9.95 -4.23 7.01
C GLN A 97 -9.37 -2.93 7.62
N GLU A 98 -9.40 -2.77 8.93
CA GLU A 98 -8.76 -1.64 9.61
C GLU A 98 -7.25 -1.68 9.46
N GLU A 99 -6.62 -2.84 9.62
CA GLU A 99 -5.19 -3.04 9.37
C GLU A 99 -4.82 -2.72 7.90
N GLU A 100 -5.61 -3.17 6.94
CA GLU A 100 -5.40 -2.85 5.52
C GLU A 100 -5.49 -1.34 5.28
N SER A 101 -6.47 -0.66 5.85
CA SER A 101 -6.61 0.79 5.74
C SER A 101 -5.40 1.54 6.31
N ALA A 102 -4.85 1.08 7.44
CA ALA A 102 -3.64 1.63 8.02
C ALA A 102 -2.41 1.41 7.11
N CYS A 103 -2.24 0.20 6.57
CA CYS A 103 -1.18 -0.12 5.61
C CYS A 103 -1.29 0.72 4.34
N ARG A 104 -2.48 0.92 3.81
CA ARG A 104 -2.73 1.75 2.63
C ARG A 104 -2.37 3.23 2.88
N ARG A 105 -2.75 3.77 4.04
CA ARG A 105 -2.38 5.14 4.42
C ARG A 105 -0.86 5.30 4.55
N LEU A 106 -0.18 4.31 5.13
CA LEU A 106 1.28 4.33 5.25
C LEU A 106 1.94 4.29 3.87
N LEU A 107 1.48 3.42 2.97
CA LEU A 107 1.97 3.34 1.60
C LEU A 107 1.78 4.66 0.86
N GLY A 108 0.62 5.31 1.01
CA GLY A 108 0.35 6.64 0.44
C GLY A 108 1.34 7.69 0.93
N ARG A 109 1.61 7.74 2.24
CA ARG A 109 2.60 8.65 2.82
C ARG A 109 4.02 8.39 2.29
N ARG A 110 4.43 7.13 2.23
CA ARG A 110 5.75 6.74 1.69
C ARG A 110 5.89 7.08 0.20
N THR A 111 4.82 6.95 -0.57
CA THR A 111 4.79 7.36 -1.98
C THR A 111 4.97 8.87 -2.13
N LEU A 112 4.30 9.67 -1.31
CA LEU A 112 4.49 11.13 -1.28
C LEU A 112 5.91 11.51 -0.87
N ASP A 113 6.49 10.85 0.13
CA ASP A 113 7.88 11.07 0.56
C ASP A 113 8.87 10.86 -0.60
N VAL A 114 8.68 9.80 -1.39
CA VAL A 114 9.50 9.53 -2.58
C VAL A 114 9.34 10.65 -3.61
N GLN A 115 8.12 11.04 -3.93
CA GLN A 115 7.84 12.11 -4.91
C GLN A 115 8.46 13.43 -4.50
N VAL A 116 8.36 13.82 -3.22
CA VAL A 116 8.96 15.06 -2.70
C VAL A 116 10.48 15.01 -2.82
N THR A 117 11.10 13.88 -2.46
CA THR A 117 12.57 13.73 -2.53
C THR A 117 13.07 13.71 -3.97
N GLU A 118 12.37 13.04 -4.87
CA GLU A 118 12.70 13.03 -6.32
C GLU A 118 12.56 14.43 -6.92
N LYS A 119 11.52 15.16 -6.58
CA LYS A 119 11.33 16.54 -7.03
C LYS A 119 12.47 17.45 -6.54
N ALA A 120 12.86 17.33 -5.28
CA ALA A 120 13.97 18.09 -4.72
C ALA A 120 15.30 17.73 -5.43
N PHE A 121 15.55 16.45 -5.67
CA PHE A 121 16.74 16.01 -6.42
C PHE A 121 16.76 16.58 -7.83
N ASN A 122 15.66 16.50 -8.56
CA ASN A 122 15.56 16.99 -9.93
C ASN A 122 15.73 18.51 -10.00
N THR A 123 15.23 19.26 -9.01
CA THR A 123 15.41 20.72 -8.94
C THR A 123 16.88 21.07 -8.77
N VAL A 124 17.57 20.46 -7.80
CA VAL A 124 19.00 20.72 -7.58
C VAL A 124 19.86 20.30 -8.77
N LEU A 125 19.51 19.18 -9.41
CA LEU A 125 20.18 18.71 -10.61
C LEU A 125 20.03 19.69 -11.78
N HIS A 126 18.82 20.20 -11.98
CA HIS A 126 18.53 21.21 -13.02
C HIS A 126 19.33 22.50 -12.79
N ASP A 127 19.30 23.00 -11.54
CA ASP A 127 20.04 24.22 -11.18
C ASP A 127 21.54 24.07 -11.42
N LEU A 128 22.10 22.91 -11.06
CA LEU A 128 23.51 22.61 -11.33
C LEU A 128 23.81 22.56 -12.84
N GLN A 129 22.94 21.95 -13.63
CA GLN A 129 23.09 21.89 -15.08
C GLN A 129 23.03 23.29 -15.71
N CYS A 130 22.11 24.15 -15.25
CA CYS A 130 22.05 25.55 -15.70
C CYS A 130 23.34 26.29 -15.36
N TYR A 131 23.81 26.17 -14.13
CA TYR A 131 25.06 26.78 -13.69
C TYR A 131 26.25 26.36 -14.56
N LEU A 132 26.37 25.08 -14.86
CA LEU A 132 27.46 24.56 -15.71
C LEU A 132 27.39 25.10 -17.14
N ARG A 133 26.19 25.21 -17.72
CA ARG A 133 26.00 25.82 -19.06
C ARG A 133 26.37 27.28 -19.07
N ASP A 134 26.03 28.03 -18.04
CA ASP A 134 26.36 29.44 -17.92
C ASP A 134 27.89 29.62 -17.81
N GLN A 135 28.55 28.76 -17.05
CA GLN A 135 30.02 28.74 -16.96
C GLN A 135 30.70 28.46 -18.33
N GLU A 136 30.21 27.42 -19.03
CA GLU A 136 30.71 27.08 -20.37
C GLU A 136 30.51 28.25 -21.36
N SER A 137 29.39 28.95 -21.27
CA SER A 137 29.12 30.12 -22.12
C SER A 137 30.07 31.27 -21.83
N ILE A 138 30.42 31.52 -20.57
CA ILE A 138 31.38 32.54 -20.15
C ILE A 138 32.78 32.16 -20.66
N ASP A 139 33.23 30.91 -20.48
CA ASP A 139 34.50 30.42 -20.89
C ASP A 139 34.67 30.52 -22.43
N ILE A 140 33.61 30.21 -23.20
CA ILE A 140 33.63 30.37 -24.67
C ILE A 140 33.75 31.84 -25.06
N PHE A 141 33.03 32.72 -24.41
CA PHE A 141 33.06 34.17 -24.69
C PHE A 141 34.44 34.74 -24.37
N ASP A 142 35.04 34.41 -23.23
CA ASP A 142 36.38 34.83 -22.83
C ASP A 142 37.45 34.31 -23.82
N ALA A 143 37.33 33.07 -24.28
CA ALA A 143 38.20 32.49 -25.29
C ALA A 143 38.09 33.19 -26.65
N GLN A 144 36.90 33.63 -27.04
CA GLN A 144 36.66 34.40 -28.27
C GLN A 144 37.26 35.80 -28.17
N GLN A 145 37.10 36.47 -27.03
CA GLN A 145 37.70 37.79 -26.79
C GLN A 145 39.23 37.72 -26.82
N ALA A 146 39.83 36.71 -26.19
CA ALA A 146 41.29 36.52 -26.20
C ALA A 146 41.83 36.31 -27.61
N ARG A 147 41.12 35.58 -28.48
CA ARG A 147 41.48 35.40 -29.89
C ARG A 147 41.31 36.69 -30.71
N GLY A 148 40.25 37.45 -30.45
CA GLY A 148 40.02 38.75 -31.10
C GLY A 148 41.09 39.78 -30.75
N ALA A 149 41.54 39.80 -29.51
CA ALA A 149 42.63 40.71 -29.07
C ALA A 149 44.01 40.32 -29.65
N SER A 150 44.25 39.07 -29.96
CA SER A 150 45.53 38.61 -30.57
C SER A 150 45.61 38.87 -32.08
N HIS A 151 44.50 39.19 -32.76
CA HIS A 151 44.46 39.53 -34.19
C HIS A 151 44.46 41.06 -34.46
N GLY A 152 44.36 41.88 -33.42
CA GLY A 152 44.34 43.33 -33.50
C GLY A 152 45.66 44.03 -33.18
N ALA A 153 46.76 43.30 -33.06
CA ALA A 153 48.08 43.81 -32.83
C ALA A 153 48.98 43.75 -34.06
#